data_19cd5021d2d9d0fb92ce34424dece1e9
#
_entry.id   19cd5021d2d9d0fb92ce34424dece1e9
#
_cell.length_a   1.000
_cell.length_b   1.000
_cell.length_c   1.000
_cell.angle_alpha   90.00
_cell.angle_beta   90.00
_cell.angle_gamma   90.00
#
_symmetry.space_group_name_H-M   'P 1'
#
loop_
_entity.id
_entity.type
_entity.pdbx_description
1 polymer ?
#
loop_
_entity_poly.entity_id
_entity_poly.type
_entity_poly.pdbx_seq_one_letter_code
_entity_poly.pdbx_strand_id
1 'polypeptide(L)'
;REAFIPPALVQGHPGYVRAMHGVQPVGDSHLHIAAFDLARTPEGQWAVISQRTQAPSGLGYLLENRLLISRQFPQAFEAMRIQRLAASYRVWVESLKAHSPEGANAHVALLTPGPYNETYFEHTYLARYLGLTLVEGHDLTVRDERLYLRTLRGLEPVHVLIKRVDDDFLDPLELRPDSSLGIPGLLQAVRAGHVVVANTPGSAFLESPALLGFLPALSEKLLGQALRLPSVDAWWCGERAALASVLPQIEHMVIKPTYDKSLTHGTFETTLGRSLTQAQRDEWVGRITRQPERYTLQSYAPLSQMPTWKNASAGIVPRSVMLRVFALRDGTGQGAEAWRVLPGGLARLANNDTDIASMQRGGSSADVWVQTTTDVDHSSLLPKYTSASTFKHRDRMVTSRAGENLYWLGRYTERSENMVRLVRLCIESLNSEIPVSDSLWTWLQEMAEAEGLVPKGLPAATRQDDRAATLGNRRRVFERALIAGLDQDPNSTSVGFNLRALQQAASSLRERLSTEHWNAIVNCVNQFSSDCAQARTPGKFSAVQAMQALDAANSALAGITGGQTDRMTRDDGWQLLSIGRHVERLGFLSSAMDLAVQAGAFSSEDNPSHFAALLSLFDSTITFHAQYPQSR
;
A
#
# COMPACT_ATOMS: atom_id res chain seq x y z
N ARG A 1 13.52 -38.58 7.54
CA ARG A 1 14.17 -39.80 8.04
C ARG A 1 14.95 -40.55 6.93
N GLU A 2 14.59 -40.37 5.66
CA GLU A 2 15.20 -41.06 4.51
C GLU A 2 16.34 -40.24 3.84
N ALA A 3 16.75 -39.13 4.43
CA ALA A 3 17.89 -38.28 4.01
C ALA A 3 17.82 -37.73 2.55
N PHE A 4 16.63 -37.59 1.99
CA PHE A 4 16.45 -37.02 0.64
C PHE A 4 16.81 -35.52 0.55
N ILE A 5 16.64 -34.80 1.64
CA ILE A 5 17.04 -33.38 1.76
C ILE A 5 18.00 -33.28 2.93
N PRO A 6 19.16 -32.60 2.75
CA PRO A 6 20.06 -32.34 3.87
C PRO A 6 19.36 -31.56 4.98
N PRO A 7 19.49 -31.97 6.26
CA PRO A 7 18.86 -31.28 7.37
C PRO A 7 19.25 -29.78 7.46
N ALA A 8 20.44 -29.43 7.01
CA ALA A 8 20.91 -28.05 6.96
C ALA A 8 20.03 -27.15 6.07
N LEU A 9 19.46 -27.67 4.99
CA LEU A 9 18.58 -26.90 4.11
C LEU A 9 17.17 -26.68 4.71
N VAL A 10 16.74 -27.51 5.65
CA VAL A 10 15.44 -27.40 6.30
C VAL A 10 15.60 -26.78 7.68
N GLN A 11 16.21 -27.53 8.60
CA GLN A 11 16.34 -27.13 10.02
C GLN A 11 17.36 -26.03 10.24
N GLY A 12 18.36 -25.89 9.36
CA GLY A 12 19.34 -24.82 9.35
C GLY A 12 18.89 -23.57 8.61
N HIS A 13 17.76 -23.63 7.90
CA HIS A 13 17.21 -22.47 7.18
C HIS A 13 16.68 -21.43 8.15
N PRO A 14 17.01 -20.13 8.02
CA PRO A 14 16.51 -19.07 8.90
C PRO A 14 14.99 -18.98 8.96
N GLY A 15 14.32 -19.29 7.85
CA GLY A 15 12.86 -19.35 7.77
C GLY A 15 12.22 -20.64 8.30
N TYR A 16 13.01 -21.52 8.94
CA TYR A 16 12.48 -22.68 9.65
C TYR A 16 12.06 -22.27 11.06
N VAL A 17 10.77 -22.10 11.28
CA VAL A 17 10.22 -21.70 12.56
C VAL A 17 10.16 -22.91 13.51
N ARG A 18 11.13 -23.02 14.42
CA ARG A 18 11.25 -24.15 15.36
C ARG A 18 10.01 -24.33 16.23
N ALA A 19 9.35 -23.24 16.61
CA ALA A 19 8.12 -23.26 17.39
C ALA A 19 6.95 -23.96 16.67
N MET A 20 7.06 -24.13 15.36
CA MET A 20 6.07 -24.81 14.51
C MET A 20 6.44 -26.27 14.17
N HIS A 21 7.58 -26.78 14.70
CA HIS A 21 7.99 -28.16 14.43
C HIS A 21 6.97 -29.17 14.98
N GLY A 22 6.47 -30.04 14.12
CA GLY A 22 5.50 -31.09 14.49
C GLY A 22 4.07 -30.58 14.72
N VAL A 23 3.82 -29.29 14.50
CA VAL A 23 2.47 -28.73 14.58
C VAL A 23 1.68 -29.11 13.33
N GLN A 24 0.52 -29.74 13.54
CA GLN A 24 -0.44 -29.99 12.47
C GLN A 24 -1.34 -28.76 12.32
N PRO A 25 -1.33 -28.09 11.17
CA PRO A 25 -2.23 -26.96 10.94
C PRO A 25 -3.69 -27.41 10.86
N VAL A 26 -4.59 -26.53 11.21
CA VAL A 26 -6.03 -26.78 11.06
C VAL A 26 -6.35 -27.13 9.60
N GLY A 27 -7.13 -28.20 9.39
CA GLY A 27 -7.45 -28.68 8.05
C GLY A 27 -6.31 -29.41 7.35
N ASP A 28 -5.22 -29.76 8.06
CA ASP A 28 -4.09 -30.55 7.57
C ASP A 28 -3.43 -30.00 6.29
N SER A 29 -3.36 -28.67 6.18
CA SER A 29 -2.76 -27.98 5.03
C SER A 29 -1.76 -26.91 5.46
N HIS A 30 -0.49 -27.09 5.10
CA HIS A 30 0.57 -26.12 5.35
C HIS A 30 0.59 -24.98 4.33
N LEU A 31 0.18 -25.26 3.09
CA LEU A 31 0.18 -24.30 1.99
C LEU A 31 -1.23 -24.13 1.44
N HIS A 32 -1.64 -22.89 1.25
CA HIS A 32 -2.90 -22.49 0.64
C HIS A 32 -2.71 -21.74 -0.67
N ILE A 33 -1.48 -21.28 -0.91
CA ILE A 33 -1.07 -20.58 -2.12
C ILE A 33 0.41 -20.82 -2.36
N ALA A 34 0.78 -21.06 -3.62
CA ALA A 34 2.17 -21.08 -4.06
C ALA A 34 2.30 -20.29 -5.37
N ALA A 35 3.39 -19.56 -5.54
CA ALA A 35 3.72 -18.90 -6.79
C ALA A 35 5.00 -19.45 -7.37
N PHE A 36 5.05 -19.52 -8.69
CA PHE A 36 6.19 -20.04 -9.44
C PHE A 36 6.60 -19.02 -10.49
N ASP A 37 7.87 -18.70 -10.52
CA ASP A 37 8.46 -17.89 -11.57
C ASP A 37 8.97 -18.83 -12.67
N LEU A 38 8.44 -18.64 -13.88
CA LEU A 38 8.70 -19.51 -15.03
C LEU A 38 9.51 -18.77 -16.10
N ALA A 39 10.49 -19.44 -16.64
CA ALA A 39 11.15 -19.06 -17.88
C ALA A 39 10.70 -19.97 -19.03
N ARG A 40 10.61 -19.41 -20.23
CA ARG A 40 10.47 -20.20 -21.44
C ARG A 40 11.82 -20.28 -22.12
N THR A 41 12.33 -21.49 -22.33
CA THR A 41 13.61 -21.71 -22.97
C THR A 41 13.55 -21.41 -24.47
N PRO A 42 14.70 -21.25 -25.16
CA PRO A 42 14.73 -21.05 -26.62
C PRO A 42 14.06 -22.19 -27.42
N GLU A 43 14.07 -23.41 -26.88
CA GLU A 43 13.42 -24.59 -27.44
C GLU A 43 11.90 -24.59 -27.22
N GLY A 44 11.38 -23.57 -26.52
CA GLY A 44 9.94 -23.41 -26.26
C GLY A 44 9.42 -24.16 -25.04
N GLN A 45 10.31 -24.77 -24.24
CA GLN A 45 9.94 -25.47 -23.02
C GLN A 45 9.80 -24.51 -21.84
N TRP A 46 8.88 -24.80 -20.92
CA TRP A 46 8.73 -24.04 -19.69
C TRP A 46 9.53 -24.69 -18.56
N ALA A 47 10.22 -23.87 -17.77
CA ALA A 47 10.95 -24.31 -16.59
C ALA A 47 10.72 -23.37 -15.42
N VAL A 48 10.64 -23.93 -14.21
CA VAL A 48 10.56 -23.19 -12.95
C VAL A 48 11.95 -22.68 -12.58
N ILE A 49 12.09 -21.37 -12.37
CA ILE A 49 13.34 -20.72 -11.95
C ILE A 49 13.35 -20.30 -10.50
N SER A 50 12.18 -20.13 -9.89
CA SER A 50 12.00 -19.91 -8.45
C SER A 50 10.57 -20.20 -8.02
N GLN A 51 10.39 -20.42 -6.73
CA GLN A 51 9.09 -20.61 -6.11
C GLN A 51 8.93 -19.71 -4.89
N ARG A 52 7.68 -19.37 -4.56
CA ARG A 52 7.30 -18.51 -3.42
C ARG A 52 6.20 -19.17 -2.63
N THR A 53 6.42 -19.34 -1.33
CA THR A 53 5.51 -20.05 -0.42
C THR A 53 5.28 -19.32 0.89
N GLN A 54 6.14 -18.37 1.27
CA GLN A 54 5.98 -17.64 2.53
C GLN A 54 4.81 -16.65 2.47
N ALA A 55 4.89 -15.70 1.54
CA ALA A 55 3.87 -14.68 1.29
C ALA A 55 3.88 -14.28 -0.20
N PRO A 56 3.43 -15.15 -1.13
CA PRO A 56 3.54 -14.89 -2.55
C PRO A 56 2.84 -13.61 -2.97
N SER A 57 3.59 -12.65 -3.52
CA SER A 57 3.07 -11.39 -4.05
C SER A 57 2.74 -11.49 -5.53
N GLY A 58 1.83 -10.64 -6.02
CA GLY A 58 1.47 -10.53 -7.42
C GLY A 58 0.01 -10.82 -7.74
N LEU A 59 -0.76 -11.45 -6.84
CA LEU A 59 -2.17 -11.75 -7.08
C LEU A 59 -3.03 -10.50 -7.31
N GLY A 60 -2.80 -9.43 -6.54
CA GLY A 60 -3.54 -8.19 -6.68
C GLY A 60 -3.14 -7.44 -7.95
N TYR A 61 -1.85 -7.42 -8.28
CA TYR A 61 -1.37 -6.83 -9.53
C TYR A 61 -1.87 -7.57 -10.77
N LEU A 62 -1.91 -8.91 -10.72
CA LEU A 62 -2.48 -9.74 -11.77
C LEU A 62 -3.96 -9.40 -12.01
N LEU A 63 -4.73 -9.29 -10.94
CA LEU A 63 -6.15 -8.96 -11.00
C LEU A 63 -6.37 -7.56 -11.58
N GLU A 64 -5.60 -6.57 -11.16
CA GLU A 64 -5.69 -5.20 -11.68
C GLU A 64 -5.29 -5.15 -13.16
N ASN A 65 -4.17 -5.77 -13.55
CA ASN A 65 -3.77 -5.87 -14.95
C ASN A 65 -4.89 -6.47 -15.81
N ARG A 66 -5.50 -7.59 -15.36
CA ARG A 66 -6.61 -8.23 -16.05
C ARG A 66 -7.80 -7.29 -16.22
N LEU A 67 -8.17 -6.55 -15.20
CA LEU A 67 -9.29 -5.62 -15.26
C LEU A 67 -9.01 -4.44 -16.18
N LEU A 68 -7.81 -3.87 -16.13
CA LEU A 68 -7.41 -2.78 -17.02
C LEU A 68 -7.38 -3.22 -18.48
N ILE A 69 -6.71 -4.33 -18.77
CA ILE A 69 -6.54 -4.81 -20.14
C ILE A 69 -7.87 -5.29 -20.74
N SER A 70 -8.71 -6.00 -19.97
CA SER A 70 -10.02 -6.43 -20.45
C SER A 70 -10.97 -5.27 -20.79
N ARG A 71 -10.83 -4.13 -20.11
CA ARG A 71 -11.58 -2.90 -20.43
C ARG A 71 -11.05 -2.19 -21.67
N GLN A 72 -9.75 -2.24 -21.90
CA GLN A 72 -9.11 -1.63 -23.08
C GLN A 72 -9.34 -2.45 -24.34
N PHE A 73 -9.39 -3.76 -24.25
CA PHE A 73 -9.49 -4.70 -25.37
C PHE A 73 -10.64 -5.71 -25.22
N PRO A 74 -11.90 -5.27 -24.99
CA PRO A 74 -13.00 -6.18 -24.67
C PRO A 74 -13.30 -7.14 -25.82
N GLN A 75 -13.23 -6.68 -27.07
CA GLN A 75 -13.48 -7.51 -28.26
C GLN A 75 -12.43 -8.60 -28.43
N ALA A 76 -11.15 -8.27 -28.25
CA ALA A 76 -10.07 -9.27 -28.33
C ALA A 76 -10.20 -10.30 -27.20
N PHE A 77 -10.56 -9.86 -26.00
CA PHE A 77 -10.74 -10.71 -24.84
C PHE A 77 -11.86 -11.75 -25.06
N GLU A 78 -12.95 -11.33 -25.67
CA GLU A 78 -14.08 -12.19 -26.01
C GLU A 78 -13.75 -13.13 -27.21
N ALA A 79 -13.24 -12.57 -28.32
CA ALA A 79 -12.90 -13.33 -29.51
C ALA A 79 -11.86 -14.44 -29.27
N MET A 80 -10.90 -14.18 -28.38
CA MET A 80 -9.88 -15.16 -27.99
C MET A 80 -10.35 -16.11 -26.88
N ARG A 81 -11.57 -15.99 -26.39
CA ARG A 81 -12.13 -16.83 -25.31
C ARG A 81 -11.21 -16.94 -24.10
N ILE A 82 -10.81 -15.78 -23.56
CA ILE A 82 -9.89 -15.72 -22.42
C ILE A 82 -10.59 -16.13 -21.12
N GLN A 83 -9.97 -17.05 -20.37
CA GLN A 83 -10.49 -17.50 -19.09
C GLN A 83 -10.52 -16.36 -18.06
N ARG A 84 -11.61 -16.30 -17.28
CA ARG A 84 -11.78 -15.33 -16.21
C ARG A 84 -11.16 -15.82 -14.91
N LEU A 85 -10.70 -14.87 -14.09
CA LEU A 85 -9.99 -15.17 -12.84
C LEU A 85 -10.92 -15.33 -11.64
N ALA A 86 -12.11 -14.73 -11.70
CA ALA A 86 -13.01 -14.56 -10.55
C ALA A 86 -13.35 -15.87 -9.84
N ALA A 87 -13.63 -16.95 -10.60
CA ALA A 87 -13.93 -18.25 -10.03
C ALA A 87 -12.79 -18.79 -9.17
N SER A 88 -11.53 -18.66 -9.63
CA SER A 88 -10.36 -19.16 -8.90
C SER A 88 -10.13 -18.41 -7.58
N TYR A 89 -10.31 -17.08 -7.57
CA TYR A 89 -10.23 -16.30 -6.33
C TYR A 89 -11.34 -16.67 -5.35
N ARG A 90 -12.56 -16.88 -5.84
CA ARG A 90 -13.68 -17.33 -5.01
C ARG A 90 -13.38 -18.68 -4.36
N VAL A 91 -12.99 -19.65 -5.18
CA VAL A 91 -12.65 -21.01 -4.71
C VAL A 91 -11.54 -20.95 -3.67
N TRP A 92 -10.53 -20.12 -3.86
CA TRP A 92 -9.45 -19.97 -2.88
C TRP A 92 -9.96 -19.44 -1.53
N VAL A 93 -10.80 -18.40 -1.52
CA VAL A 93 -11.38 -17.85 -0.28
C VAL A 93 -12.33 -18.87 0.39
N GLU A 94 -13.14 -19.58 -0.40
CA GLU A 94 -14.01 -20.65 0.10
C GLU A 94 -13.20 -21.81 0.68
N SER A 95 -12.12 -22.20 0.02
CA SER A 95 -11.17 -23.20 0.51
C SER A 95 -10.55 -22.80 1.85
N LEU A 96 -10.08 -21.54 1.97
CA LEU A 96 -9.54 -21.02 3.23
C LEU A 96 -10.55 -21.11 4.37
N LYS A 97 -11.80 -20.76 4.11
CA LYS A 97 -12.89 -20.86 5.08
C LYS A 97 -13.20 -22.31 5.46
N ALA A 98 -13.19 -23.21 4.48
CA ALA A 98 -13.46 -24.63 4.70
C ALA A 98 -12.41 -25.33 5.59
N HIS A 99 -11.18 -24.81 5.66
CA HIS A 99 -10.15 -25.29 6.58
C HIS A 99 -10.39 -24.81 8.03
N SER A 100 -11.21 -23.80 8.25
CA SER A 100 -11.57 -23.36 9.60
C SER A 100 -12.75 -24.15 10.16
N PRO A 101 -12.79 -24.46 11.47
CA PRO A 101 -13.95 -25.06 12.12
C PRO A 101 -15.26 -24.30 11.92
N GLU A 102 -15.19 -22.97 11.73
CA GLU A 102 -16.36 -22.10 11.49
C GLU A 102 -16.90 -22.19 10.04
N GLY A 103 -16.17 -22.85 9.15
CA GLY A 103 -16.59 -23.09 7.77
C GLY A 103 -16.97 -21.79 7.04
N ALA A 104 -18.12 -21.77 6.39
CA ALA A 104 -18.58 -20.63 5.61
C ALA A 104 -18.70 -19.31 6.42
N ASN A 105 -18.86 -19.41 7.74
CA ASN A 105 -18.96 -18.24 8.64
C ASN A 105 -17.61 -17.71 9.08
N ALA A 106 -16.50 -18.38 8.72
CA ALA A 106 -15.17 -17.96 9.13
C ALA A 106 -14.88 -16.52 8.71
N HIS A 107 -14.45 -15.72 9.68
CA HIS A 107 -13.94 -14.36 9.43
C HIS A 107 -12.51 -14.45 8.89
N VAL A 108 -12.28 -13.91 7.70
CA VAL A 108 -10.99 -13.89 7.01
C VAL A 108 -10.41 -12.50 7.05
N ALA A 109 -9.22 -12.36 7.65
CA ALA A 109 -8.45 -11.13 7.66
C ALA A 109 -7.18 -11.24 6.81
N LEU A 110 -6.75 -10.13 6.23
CA LEU A 110 -5.50 -10.00 5.50
C LEU A 110 -4.54 -9.12 6.30
N LEU A 111 -3.47 -9.72 6.81
CA LEU A 111 -2.44 -9.04 7.59
C LEU A 111 -1.42 -8.37 6.66
N THR A 112 -1.31 -7.04 6.75
CA THR A 112 -0.36 -6.21 6.00
C THR A 112 0.70 -5.60 6.93
N PRO A 113 1.93 -5.37 6.44
CA PRO A 113 2.92 -4.56 7.16
C PRO A 113 2.59 -3.06 7.21
N GLY A 114 1.54 -2.62 6.51
CA GLY A 114 1.10 -1.22 6.49
C GLY A 114 1.53 -0.42 5.25
N PRO A 115 1.19 0.89 5.23
CA PRO A 115 1.27 1.74 4.03
C PRO A 115 2.69 2.04 3.54
N TYR A 116 3.72 1.79 4.35
CA TYR A 116 5.12 1.96 3.94
C TYR A 116 5.70 0.75 3.20
N ASN A 117 4.94 -0.34 3.10
CA ASN A 117 5.36 -1.52 2.35
C ASN A 117 5.14 -1.33 0.84
N GLU A 118 6.11 -1.73 0.02
CA GLU A 118 6.06 -1.59 -1.44
C GLU A 118 4.87 -2.33 -2.09
N THR A 119 4.37 -3.37 -1.45
CA THR A 119 3.22 -4.17 -1.94
C THR A 119 1.88 -3.78 -1.28
N TYR A 120 1.84 -2.69 -0.50
CA TYR A 120 0.62 -2.27 0.21
C TYR A 120 -0.58 -2.05 -0.73
N PHE A 121 -0.34 -1.51 -1.93
CA PHE A 121 -1.39 -1.39 -2.95
C PHE A 121 -2.05 -2.75 -3.23
N GLU A 122 -1.25 -3.80 -3.44
CA GLU A 122 -1.75 -5.15 -3.68
C GLU A 122 -2.61 -5.65 -2.52
N HIS A 123 -2.19 -5.40 -1.28
CA HIS A 123 -2.91 -5.85 -0.08
C HIS A 123 -4.27 -5.17 0.05
N THR A 124 -4.33 -3.84 -0.12
CA THR A 124 -5.57 -3.07 -0.08
C THR A 124 -6.51 -3.47 -1.20
N TYR A 125 -5.96 -3.71 -2.39
CA TYR A 125 -6.71 -4.10 -3.57
C TYR A 125 -7.37 -5.47 -3.40
N LEU A 126 -6.59 -6.48 -2.96
CA LEU A 126 -7.10 -7.82 -2.66
C LEU A 126 -8.15 -7.81 -1.56
N ALA A 127 -7.90 -7.10 -0.46
CA ALA A 127 -8.85 -7.01 0.65
C ALA A 127 -10.19 -6.45 0.18
N ARG A 128 -10.16 -5.36 -0.59
CA ARG A 128 -11.37 -4.74 -1.14
C ARG A 128 -12.09 -5.64 -2.14
N TYR A 129 -11.35 -6.28 -3.04
CA TYR A 129 -11.91 -7.06 -4.13
C TYR A 129 -12.51 -8.39 -3.66
N LEU A 130 -11.86 -9.02 -2.68
CA LEU A 130 -12.30 -10.31 -2.11
C LEU A 130 -13.21 -10.14 -0.88
N GLY A 131 -13.46 -8.91 -0.44
CA GLY A 131 -14.29 -8.63 0.74
C GLY A 131 -13.64 -9.07 2.05
N LEU A 132 -12.30 -9.01 2.13
CA LEU A 132 -11.52 -9.36 3.33
C LEU A 132 -11.34 -8.15 4.23
N THR A 133 -11.14 -8.38 5.53
CA THR A 133 -10.78 -7.32 6.47
C THR A 133 -9.27 -7.09 6.41
N LEU A 134 -8.84 -5.90 5.96
CA LEU A 134 -7.43 -5.50 5.97
C LEU A 134 -7.03 -5.11 7.40
N VAL A 135 -5.94 -5.69 7.89
CA VAL A 135 -5.47 -5.47 9.26
C VAL A 135 -3.95 -5.32 9.31
N GLU A 136 -3.47 -4.54 10.28
CA GLU A 136 -2.07 -4.49 10.70
C GLU A 136 -1.91 -5.24 12.03
N GLY A 137 -0.69 -5.57 12.44
CA GLY A 137 -0.47 -6.39 13.64
C GLY A 137 -1.13 -5.84 14.91
N HIS A 138 -1.11 -4.53 15.08
CA HIS A 138 -1.72 -3.88 16.25
C HIS A 138 -3.25 -3.77 16.22
N ASP A 139 -3.90 -4.04 15.06
CA ASP A 139 -5.36 -4.22 15.02
C ASP A 139 -5.79 -5.55 15.65
N LEU A 140 -4.84 -6.47 15.84
CA LEU A 140 -5.10 -7.82 16.31
C LEU A 140 -4.63 -8.03 17.76
N THR A 141 -5.18 -9.02 18.42
CA THR A 141 -4.76 -9.46 19.76
C THR A 141 -5.08 -10.93 19.96
N VAL A 142 -4.25 -11.62 20.74
CA VAL A 142 -4.51 -12.99 21.14
C VAL A 142 -5.01 -12.99 22.58
N ARG A 143 -6.11 -13.71 22.83
CA ARG A 143 -6.65 -13.98 24.17
C ARG A 143 -7.15 -15.42 24.22
N ASP A 144 -6.82 -16.13 25.27
CA ASP A 144 -7.22 -17.52 25.45
C ASP A 144 -6.92 -18.37 24.20
N GLU A 145 -5.70 -18.20 23.65
CA GLU A 145 -5.20 -18.90 22.46
C GLU A 145 -6.04 -18.65 21.19
N ARG A 146 -6.85 -17.60 21.14
CA ARG A 146 -7.69 -17.21 20.01
C ARG A 146 -7.31 -15.83 19.49
N LEU A 147 -7.37 -15.68 18.18
CA LEU A 147 -7.07 -14.42 17.51
C LEU A 147 -8.33 -13.55 17.41
N TYR A 148 -8.21 -12.29 17.83
CA TYR A 148 -9.29 -11.31 17.79
C TYR A 148 -8.87 -10.04 17.07
N LEU A 149 -9.81 -9.44 16.34
CA LEU A 149 -9.75 -8.11 15.78
C LEU A 149 -10.27 -7.09 16.79
N ARG A 150 -9.53 -6.01 16.99
CA ARG A 150 -9.96 -4.85 17.78
C ARG A 150 -10.84 -3.95 16.94
N THR A 151 -12.12 -3.87 17.25
CA THR A 151 -13.09 -3.03 16.54
C THR A 151 -13.65 -1.96 17.45
N LEU A 152 -14.38 -0.99 16.89
CA LEU A 152 -15.11 0.01 17.67
C LEU A 152 -16.20 -0.61 18.56
N ARG A 153 -16.65 -1.83 18.26
CA ARG A 153 -17.68 -2.55 19.02
C ARG A 153 -17.13 -3.59 19.99
N GLY A 154 -15.79 -3.71 20.06
CA GLY A 154 -15.11 -4.68 20.92
C GLY A 154 -14.24 -5.66 20.15
N LEU A 155 -14.03 -6.84 20.72
CA LEU A 155 -13.19 -7.88 20.13
C LEU A 155 -14.06 -8.82 19.27
N GLU A 156 -13.67 -8.98 18.03
CA GLU A 156 -14.30 -9.88 17.06
C GLU A 156 -13.35 -11.02 16.68
N PRO A 157 -13.78 -12.29 16.69
CA PRO A 157 -12.89 -13.40 16.39
C PRO A 157 -12.42 -13.39 14.93
N VAL A 158 -11.14 -13.73 14.72
CA VAL A 158 -10.53 -13.94 13.41
C VAL A 158 -10.17 -15.43 13.29
N HIS A 159 -10.73 -16.09 12.30
CA HIS A 159 -10.60 -17.54 12.13
C HIS A 159 -9.57 -17.93 11.06
N VAL A 160 -9.36 -17.03 10.08
CA VAL A 160 -8.38 -17.21 9.00
C VAL A 160 -7.58 -15.93 8.83
N LEU A 161 -6.26 -16.06 8.80
CA LEU A 161 -5.32 -14.97 8.61
C LEU A 161 -4.49 -15.20 7.35
N ILE A 162 -4.72 -14.40 6.30
CA ILE A 162 -3.85 -14.35 5.13
C ILE A 162 -2.71 -13.40 5.47
N LYS A 163 -1.51 -13.93 5.67
CA LYS A 163 -0.36 -13.10 6.03
C LYS A 163 0.35 -12.52 4.81
N ARG A 164 0.76 -11.27 4.92
CA ARG A 164 1.67 -10.57 4.01
C ARG A 164 2.90 -10.02 4.74
N VAL A 165 3.03 -10.38 6.00
CA VAL A 165 4.18 -10.14 6.86
C VAL A 165 5.07 -11.38 6.81
N ASP A 166 6.38 -11.17 6.72
CA ASP A 166 7.34 -12.27 6.73
C ASP A 166 7.35 -12.98 8.08
N ASP A 167 7.65 -14.28 8.05
CA ASP A 167 7.49 -15.16 9.20
C ASP A 167 8.22 -14.69 10.46
N ASP A 168 9.43 -14.16 10.33
CA ASP A 168 10.24 -13.69 11.45
C ASP A 168 9.64 -12.49 12.19
N PHE A 169 8.77 -11.71 11.55
CA PHE A 169 8.07 -10.58 12.16
C PHE A 169 6.69 -10.92 12.76
N LEU A 170 6.19 -12.17 12.59
CA LEU A 170 4.80 -12.51 12.93
C LEU A 170 4.49 -12.49 14.42
N ASP A 171 5.41 -12.90 15.26
CA ASP A 171 5.18 -13.00 16.70
C ASP A 171 6.40 -12.48 17.49
N PRO A 172 6.34 -11.29 18.08
CA PRO A 172 7.47 -10.73 18.83
C PRO A 172 7.82 -11.49 20.10
N LEU A 173 6.94 -12.36 20.62
CA LEU A 173 7.23 -13.15 21.82
C LEU A 173 8.09 -14.39 21.53
N GLU A 174 7.96 -14.96 20.33
CA GLU A 174 8.63 -16.23 19.99
C GLU A 174 9.63 -16.11 18.84
N LEU A 175 9.58 -15.03 18.06
CA LEU A 175 10.43 -14.82 16.88
C LEU A 175 11.31 -13.58 17.08
N ARG A 176 10.99 -12.49 16.39
CA ARG A 176 11.78 -11.28 16.39
C ARG A 176 11.23 -10.26 17.41
N PRO A 177 11.90 -10.04 18.57
CA PRO A 177 11.35 -9.28 19.69
C PRO A 177 11.17 -7.78 19.43
N ASP A 178 11.87 -7.22 18.44
CA ASP A 178 11.76 -5.82 18.00
C ASP A 178 10.68 -5.62 16.92
N SER A 179 9.92 -6.66 16.57
CA SER A 179 8.86 -6.54 15.57
C SER A 179 7.66 -5.76 16.09
N SER A 180 7.34 -4.66 15.42
CA SER A 180 6.09 -3.91 15.58
C SER A 180 5.01 -4.33 14.58
N LEU A 181 5.31 -5.25 13.65
CA LEU A 181 4.43 -5.69 12.57
C LEU A 181 3.61 -6.92 12.95
N GLY A 182 4.06 -7.65 13.95
CA GLY A 182 3.50 -8.93 14.35
C GLY A 182 2.43 -8.82 15.43
N ILE A 183 1.96 -9.99 15.86
CA ILE A 183 0.89 -10.15 16.83
C ILE A 183 1.42 -10.99 17.98
N PRO A 184 1.59 -10.41 19.20
CA PRO A 184 2.06 -11.16 20.35
C PRO A 184 1.17 -12.37 20.65
N GLY A 185 1.77 -13.58 20.70
CA GLY A 185 1.07 -14.83 20.99
C GLY A 185 0.39 -15.50 19.78
N LEU A 186 0.62 -14.99 18.56
CA LEU A 186 0.02 -15.58 17.35
C LEU A 186 0.39 -17.06 17.18
N LEU A 187 1.67 -17.41 17.38
CA LEU A 187 2.11 -18.80 17.21
C LEU A 187 1.46 -19.74 18.23
N GLN A 188 1.14 -19.25 19.42
CA GLN A 188 0.38 -20.02 20.40
C GLN A 188 -1.03 -20.33 19.88
N ALA A 189 -1.74 -19.34 19.32
CA ALA A 189 -3.07 -19.54 18.75
C ALA A 189 -3.05 -20.50 17.55
N VAL A 190 -1.99 -20.46 16.73
CA VAL A 190 -1.79 -21.38 15.59
C VAL A 190 -1.57 -22.82 16.10
N ARG A 191 -0.70 -23.01 17.09
CA ARG A 191 -0.45 -24.34 17.70
C ARG A 191 -1.68 -24.91 18.38
N ALA A 192 -2.50 -24.07 19.00
CA ALA A 192 -3.76 -24.48 19.60
C ALA A 192 -4.84 -24.85 18.56
N GLY A 193 -4.60 -24.60 17.28
CA GLY A 193 -5.53 -24.94 16.22
C GLY A 193 -6.74 -23.99 16.14
N HIS A 194 -6.65 -22.78 16.68
CA HIS A 194 -7.76 -21.84 16.73
C HIS A 194 -7.77 -20.83 15.58
N VAL A 195 -6.72 -20.80 14.76
CA VAL A 195 -6.61 -19.91 13.59
C VAL A 195 -5.88 -20.60 12.45
N VAL A 196 -6.42 -20.48 11.25
CA VAL A 196 -5.76 -20.90 10.00
C VAL A 196 -4.88 -19.76 9.51
N VAL A 197 -3.59 -20.00 9.30
CA VAL A 197 -2.69 -19.00 8.72
C VAL A 197 -2.26 -19.44 7.32
N ALA A 198 -2.53 -18.62 6.33
CA ALA A 198 -2.21 -18.88 4.93
C ALA A 198 -0.99 -18.04 4.48
N ASN A 199 0.18 -18.61 4.24
CA ASN A 199 0.56 -20.02 4.50
C ASN A 199 1.05 -20.17 5.94
N THR A 200 1.11 -21.42 6.41
CA THR A 200 1.59 -21.72 7.77
C THR A 200 2.98 -21.14 8.00
N PRO A 201 3.24 -20.49 9.15
CA PRO A 201 4.57 -20.00 9.50
C PRO A 201 5.62 -21.12 9.45
N GLY A 202 6.80 -20.79 8.90
CA GLY A 202 7.87 -21.75 8.69
C GLY A 202 7.93 -22.36 7.28
N SER A 203 7.05 -21.96 6.36
CA SER A 203 7.07 -22.40 4.95
C SER A 203 8.15 -21.74 4.09
N ALA A 204 8.86 -20.73 4.63
CA ALA A 204 9.85 -19.95 3.88
C ALA A 204 11.05 -20.79 3.39
N PHE A 205 11.43 -21.86 4.08
CA PHE A 205 12.53 -22.71 3.62
C PHE A 205 12.27 -23.33 2.24
N LEU A 206 10.99 -23.49 1.84
CA LEU A 206 10.61 -24.00 0.52
C LEU A 206 10.98 -23.02 -0.61
N GLU A 207 11.27 -21.77 -0.31
CA GLU A 207 11.69 -20.76 -1.30
C GLU A 207 13.17 -20.84 -1.64
N SER A 208 13.95 -21.62 -0.87
CA SER A 208 15.38 -21.78 -1.13
C SER A 208 15.63 -22.30 -2.55
N PRO A 209 16.45 -21.61 -3.36
CA PRO A 209 16.80 -22.10 -4.70
C PRO A 209 17.52 -23.46 -4.66
N ALA A 210 18.13 -23.82 -3.55
CA ALA A 210 18.78 -25.11 -3.36
C ALA A 210 17.78 -26.28 -3.47
N LEU A 211 16.53 -26.10 -3.02
CA LEU A 211 15.51 -27.16 -3.07
C LEU A 211 15.13 -27.57 -4.48
N LEU A 212 15.26 -26.68 -5.47
CA LEU A 212 14.95 -27.00 -6.86
C LEU A 212 15.74 -28.23 -7.36
N GLY A 213 17.00 -28.39 -6.92
CA GLY A 213 17.81 -29.54 -7.29
C GLY A 213 17.34 -30.87 -6.69
N PHE A 214 16.58 -30.84 -5.60
CA PHE A 214 16.06 -32.04 -4.94
C PHE A 214 14.63 -32.40 -5.38
N LEU A 215 13.89 -31.47 -6.02
CA LEU A 215 12.49 -31.67 -6.39
C LEU A 215 12.25 -32.85 -7.32
N PRO A 216 13.10 -33.17 -8.34
CA PRO A 216 12.88 -34.34 -9.20
C PRO A 216 12.84 -35.63 -8.39
N ALA A 217 13.84 -35.90 -7.57
CA ALA A 217 13.89 -37.10 -6.73
C ALA A 217 12.77 -37.14 -5.68
N LEU A 218 12.38 -35.99 -5.13
CA LEU A 218 11.25 -35.90 -4.22
C LEU A 218 9.91 -36.21 -4.91
N SER A 219 9.72 -35.76 -6.16
CA SER A 219 8.52 -36.02 -6.93
C SER A 219 8.37 -37.53 -7.18
N GLU A 220 9.42 -38.17 -7.64
CA GLU A 220 9.41 -39.63 -7.84
C GLU A 220 9.14 -40.40 -6.54
N LYS A 221 9.77 -39.99 -5.45
CA LYS A 221 9.61 -40.67 -4.15
C LYS A 221 8.24 -40.45 -3.53
N LEU A 222 7.70 -39.23 -3.54
CA LEU A 222 6.47 -38.84 -2.84
C LEU A 222 5.21 -39.06 -3.70
N LEU A 223 5.33 -38.86 -5.02
CA LEU A 223 4.20 -38.91 -5.95
C LEU A 223 4.25 -40.07 -6.90
N GLY A 224 5.38 -40.82 -6.97
CA GLY A 224 5.58 -41.93 -7.91
C GLY A 224 5.65 -41.50 -9.37
N GLN A 225 5.95 -40.25 -9.66
CA GLN A 225 6.01 -39.72 -11.02
C GLN A 225 7.05 -38.59 -11.13
N ALA A 226 7.60 -38.42 -12.32
CA ALA A 226 8.48 -37.31 -12.64
C ALA A 226 7.73 -35.95 -12.60
N LEU A 227 8.47 -34.88 -12.36
CA LEU A 227 7.91 -33.51 -12.45
C LEU A 227 7.40 -33.24 -13.86
N ARG A 228 6.11 -32.90 -13.99
CA ARG A 228 5.52 -32.51 -15.28
C ARG A 228 6.01 -31.13 -15.78
N LEU A 229 6.31 -30.23 -14.85
CA LEU A 229 6.92 -28.94 -15.13
C LEU A 229 8.32 -28.95 -14.50
N PRO A 230 9.39 -29.09 -15.31
CA PRO A 230 10.75 -29.16 -14.78
C PRO A 230 11.18 -27.84 -14.16
N SER A 231 12.10 -27.90 -13.22
CA SER A 231 12.88 -26.74 -12.78
C SER A 231 14.18 -26.66 -13.57
N VAL A 232 14.77 -25.47 -13.62
CA VAL A 232 16.16 -25.33 -14.07
C VAL A 232 17.07 -26.06 -13.09
N ASP A 233 18.15 -26.63 -13.60
CA ASP A 233 19.12 -27.34 -12.76
C ASP A 233 19.70 -26.42 -11.70
N ALA A 234 19.77 -26.90 -10.47
CA ALA A 234 20.26 -26.16 -9.33
C ALA A 234 21.08 -27.06 -8.41
N TRP A 235 22.20 -26.54 -7.91
CA TRP A 235 23.13 -27.25 -7.04
C TRP A 235 23.34 -26.45 -5.77
N TRP A 236 23.09 -27.07 -4.64
CA TRP A 236 23.46 -26.52 -3.36
C TRP A 236 24.97 -26.73 -3.12
N CYS A 237 25.71 -25.65 -2.96
CA CYS A 237 27.16 -25.72 -2.79
C CYS A 237 27.59 -26.36 -1.46
N GLY A 238 26.70 -26.49 -0.48
CA GLY A 238 26.96 -27.26 0.76
C GLY A 238 27.17 -28.75 0.55
N GLU A 239 26.79 -29.29 -0.62
CA GLU A 239 27.08 -30.67 -1.01
C GLU A 239 28.39 -30.73 -1.79
N ARG A 240 29.42 -31.38 -1.24
CA ARG A 240 30.78 -31.38 -1.80
C ARG A 240 30.85 -31.90 -3.23
N ALA A 241 30.10 -32.94 -3.56
CA ALA A 241 30.07 -33.51 -4.91
C ALA A 241 29.46 -32.55 -5.93
N ALA A 242 28.36 -31.90 -5.56
CA ALA A 242 27.70 -30.89 -6.37
C ALA A 242 28.61 -29.67 -6.59
N LEU A 243 29.24 -29.17 -5.53
CA LEU A 243 30.17 -28.05 -5.61
C LEU A 243 31.35 -28.36 -6.56
N ALA A 244 31.98 -29.52 -6.43
CA ALA A 244 33.09 -29.90 -7.27
C ALA A 244 32.73 -29.99 -8.76
N SER A 245 31.50 -30.39 -9.08
CA SER A 245 31.02 -30.54 -10.46
C SER A 245 30.67 -29.21 -11.12
N VAL A 246 30.14 -28.21 -10.37
CA VAL A 246 29.57 -27.00 -10.96
C VAL A 246 30.45 -25.76 -10.80
N LEU A 247 31.29 -25.69 -9.77
CA LEU A 247 32.13 -24.52 -9.51
C LEU A 247 33.06 -24.17 -10.68
N PRO A 248 33.66 -25.14 -11.42
CA PRO A 248 34.44 -24.84 -12.61
C PRO A 248 33.65 -24.16 -13.75
N GLN A 249 32.34 -24.27 -13.73
CA GLN A 249 31.42 -23.75 -14.75
C GLN A 249 30.74 -22.45 -14.31
N ILE A 250 31.25 -21.77 -13.30
CA ILE A 250 30.64 -20.59 -12.67
C ILE A 250 30.25 -19.50 -13.67
N GLU A 251 30.94 -19.37 -14.79
CA GLU A 251 30.64 -18.41 -15.86
C GLU A 251 29.28 -18.66 -16.52
N HIS A 252 28.82 -19.92 -16.55
CA HIS A 252 27.54 -20.31 -17.13
C HIS A 252 26.44 -20.39 -16.07
N MET A 253 26.72 -20.06 -14.83
CA MET A 253 25.82 -20.19 -13.70
C MET A 253 25.23 -18.86 -13.24
N VAL A 254 24.07 -18.96 -12.59
CA VAL A 254 23.47 -17.90 -11.79
C VAL A 254 23.80 -18.17 -10.33
N ILE A 255 24.50 -17.26 -9.69
CA ILE A 255 24.86 -17.36 -8.28
C ILE A 255 23.71 -16.77 -7.44
N LYS A 256 23.11 -17.61 -6.60
CA LYS A 256 22.00 -17.23 -5.73
C LYS A 256 22.34 -17.46 -4.27
N PRO A 257 21.82 -16.63 -3.34
CA PRO A 257 21.85 -16.97 -1.92
C PRO A 257 20.98 -18.20 -1.67
N THR A 258 21.44 -19.16 -0.88
CA THR A 258 20.66 -20.31 -0.44
C THR A 258 19.51 -19.89 0.48
N TYR A 259 19.72 -18.81 1.26
CA TYR A 259 18.77 -18.25 2.22
C TYR A 259 18.35 -16.86 1.78
N ASP A 260 17.07 -16.51 1.97
CA ASP A 260 16.52 -15.22 1.52
C ASP A 260 17.15 -14.02 2.25
N LYS A 261 17.09 -12.85 1.59
CA LYS A 261 17.65 -11.58 2.06
C LYS A 261 17.01 -11.09 3.36
N SER A 262 15.71 -11.30 3.54
CA SER A 262 14.98 -10.83 4.71
C SER A 262 15.45 -11.48 6.01
N LEU A 263 16.01 -12.68 5.91
CA LEU A 263 16.30 -13.56 7.05
C LEU A 263 17.77 -13.56 7.47
N THR A 264 18.69 -12.97 6.69
CA THR A 264 20.14 -13.01 6.99
C THR A 264 20.86 -11.69 6.70
N HIS A 265 21.61 -11.19 7.67
CA HIS A 265 22.56 -10.10 7.42
C HIS A 265 23.66 -10.56 6.47
N GLY A 266 23.97 -9.73 5.46
CA GLY A 266 25.07 -9.99 4.52
C GLY A 266 24.71 -10.85 3.30
N THR A 267 23.43 -10.94 2.95
CA THR A 267 23.00 -11.53 1.68
C THR A 267 23.38 -10.65 0.49
N PHE A 268 23.56 -11.29 -0.66
CA PHE A 268 23.90 -10.64 -1.92
C PHE A 268 22.76 -10.77 -2.92
N GLU A 269 22.76 -9.94 -3.94
CA GLU A 269 21.79 -10.06 -5.03
C GLU A 269 22.20 -11.16 -6.00
N THR A 270 21.17 -11.81 -6.61
CA THR A 270 21.39 -12.77 -7.71
C THR A 270 22.36 -12.21 -8.73
N THR A 271 23.44 -12.94 -8.99
CA THR A 271 24.54 -12.51 -9.87
C THR A 271 24.70 -13.50 -11.01
N LEU A 272 24.83 -12.97 -12.24
CA LEU A 272 25.07 -13.79 -13.42
C LEU A 272 26.57 -14.01 -13.59
N GLY A 273 27.05 -15.25 -13.59
CA GLY A 273 28.46 -15.59 -13.74
C GLY A 273 29.07 -15.05 -15.05
N ARG A 274 28.28 -15.02 -16.13
CA ARG A 274 28.69 -14.49 -17.44
C ARG A 274 28.93 -12.98 -17.47
N SER A 275 28.36 -12.22 -16.53
CA SER A 275 28.56 -10.77 -16.45
C SER A 275 29.79 -10.39 -15.63
N LEU A 276 30.47 -11.36 -15.02
CA LEU A 276 31.62 -11.15 -14.16
C LEU A 276 32.93 -11.16 -14.98
N THR A 277 33.84 -10.28 -14.61
CA THR A 277 35.25 -10.36 -15.05
C THR A 277 35.96 -11.57 -14.43
N GLN A 278 37.11 -11.98 -14.97
CA GLN A 278 37.87 -13.10 -14.40
C GLN A 278 38.23 -12.87 -12.92
N ALA A 279 38.70 -11.69 -12.57
CA ALA A 279 39.01 -11.35 -11.18
C ALA A 279 37.79 -11.45 -10.23
N GLN A 280 36.63 -11.01 -10.70
CA GLN A 280 35.37 -11.15 -9.94
C GLN A 280 34.95 -12.62 -9.80
N ARG A 281 35.12 -13.44 -10.86
CA ARG A 281 34.85 -14.88 -10.77
C ARG A 281 35.75 -15.55 -9.75
N ASP A 282 37.06 -15.24 -9.76
CA ASP A 282 38.03 -15.79 -8.79
C ASP A 282 37.65 -15.38 -7.35
N GLU A 283 37.18 -14.15 -7.15
CA GLU A 283 36.68 -13.70 -5.86
C GLU A 283 35.44 -14.50 -5.44
N TRP A 284 34.47 -14.71 -6.35
CA TRP A 284 33.25 -15.49 -6.08
C TRP A 284 33.60 -16.95 -5.76
N VAL A 285 34.50 -17.57 -6.51
CA VAL A 285 35.00 -18.92 -6.23
C VAL A 285 35.59 -18.98 -4.81
N GLY A 286 36.38 -17.99 -4.42
CA GLY A 286 36.94 -17.90 -3.06
C GLY A 286 35.86 -17.74 -1.98
N ARG A 287 34.82 -16.94 -2.23
CA ARG A 287 33.69 -16.77 -1.30
C ARG A 287 32.90 -18.07 -1.14
N ILE A 288 32.53 -18.70 -2.25
CA ILE A 288 31.76 -19.96 -2.27
C ILE A 288 32.55 -21.08 -1.57
N THR A 289 33.83 -21.19 -1.83
CA THR A 289 34.67 -22.23 -1.20
C THR A 289 34.79 -22.06 0.32
N ARG A 290 34.79 -20.80 0.82
CA ARG A 290 34.85 -20.55 2.27
C ARG A 290 33.56 -20.82 3.03
N GLN A 291 32.39 -20.59 2.40
CA GLN A 291 31.08 -20.75 3.03
C GLN A 291 30.07 -21.39 2.05
N PRO A 292 30.33 -22.63 1.62
CA PRO A 292 29.59 -23.22 0.51
C PRO A 292 28.09 -23.37 0.79
N GLU A 293 27.70 -23.59 2.04
CA GLU A 293 26.30 -23.75 2.45
C GLU A 293 25.43 -22.51 2.17
N ARG A 294 26.04 -21.33 2.03
CA ARG A 294 25.32 -20.08 1.79
C ARG A 294 24.98 -19.83 0.31
N TYR A 295 25.52 -20.66 -0.60
CA TYR A 295 25.40 -20.43 -2.03
C TYR A 295 24.72 -21.58 -2.74
N THR A 296 23.92 -21.21 -3.73
CA THR A 296 23.31 -22.12 -4.70
C THR A 296 23.72 -21.66 -6.10
N LEU A 297 24.25 -22.56 -6.91
CA LEU A 297 24.51 -22.34 -8.32
C LEU A 297 23.35 -22.92 -9.13
N GLN A 298 22.82 -22.13 -10.04
CA GLN A 298 21.69 -22.52 -10.90
C GLN A 298 22.10 -22.31 -12.36
N SER A 299 21.70 -23.24 -13.23
CA SER A 299 21.89 -23.09 -14.67
C SER A 299 21.25 -21.80 -15.16
N TYR A 300 22.00 -21.07 -15.99
CA TYR A 300 21.44 -19.90 -16.64
C TYR A 300 20.38 -20.32 -17.68
N ALA A 301 19.15 -19.87 -17.49
CA ALA A 301 18.09 -20.01 -18.45
C ALA A 301 17.86 -18.68 -19.18
N PRO A 302 18.17 -18.57 -20.47
CA PRO A 302 17.90 -17.37 -21.24
C PRO A 302 16.37 -17.13 -21.28
N LEU A 303 15.96 -15.90 -20.95
CA LEU A 303 14.55 -15.55 -20.96
C LEU A 303 14.07 -15.27 -22.39
N SER A 304 12.86 -15.74 -22.71
CA SER A 304 12.16 -15.34 -23.92
C SER A 304 11.97 -13.83 -23.96
N GLN A 305 11.87 -13.26 -25.16
CA GLN A 305 11.65 -11.84 -25.37
C GLN A 305 10.22 -11.57 -25.84
N MET A 306 9.68 -10.44 -25.39
CA MET A 306 8.36 -9.95 -25.75
C MET A 306 8.47 -8.55 -26.38
N PRO A 307 7.78 -8.25 -27.50
CA PRO A 307 7.72 -6.92 -28.07
C PRO A 307 7.03 -5.97 -27.09
N THR A 308 7.69 -4.86 -26.78
CA THR A 308 7.23 -3.88 -25.79
C THR A 308 7.35 -2.48 -26.34
N TRP A 309 6.31 -1.68 -26.21
CA TRP A 309 6.34 -0.25 -26.55
C TRP A 309 7.19 0.51 -25.52
N LYS A 310 8.17 1.27 -26.00
CA LYS A 310 9.04 2.08 -25.14
C LYS A 310 8.63 3.55 -25.11
N ASN A 311 8.62 4.19 -26.25
CA ASN A 311 8.17 5.58 -26.46
C ASN A 311 8.07 5.87 -27.96
N ALA A 312 7.60 7.08 -28.33
CA ALA A 312 7.40 7.47 -29.74
C ALA A 312 8.69 7.42 -30.59
N SER A 313 9.86 7.68 -30.00
CA SER A 313 11.14 7.69 -30.71
C SER A 313 11.79 6.32 -30.87
N ALA A 314 11.59 5.40 -29.90
CA ALA A 314 12.19 4.07 -29.91
C ALA A 314 11.26 2.97 -30.47
N GLY A 315 9.95 3.22 -30.51
CA GLY A 315 8.97 2.26 -30.99
C GLY A 315 8.88 0.98 -30.17
N ILE A 316 8.74 -0.16 -30.85
CA ILE A 316 8.66 -1.48 -30.22
C ILE A 316 10.06 -2.04 -30.08
N VAL A 317 10.42 -2.43 -28.85
CA VAL A 317 11.70 -3.04 -28.50
C VAL A 317 11.48 -4.41 -27.84
N PRO A 318 12.38 -5.39 -28.07
CA PRO A 318 12.30 -6.67 -27.37
C PRO A 318 12.73 -6.51 -25.92
N ARG A 319 12.00 -7.15 -24.99
CA ARG A 319 12.35 -7.21 -23.56
C ARG A 319 12.25 -8.62 -23.03
N SER A 320 13.22 -9.01 -22.22
CA SER A 320 13.18 -10.30 -21.53
C SER A 320 11.97 -10.40 -20.62
N VAL A 321 11.26 -11.52 -20.69
CA VAL A 321 10.02 -11.76 -19.94
C VAL A 321 10.10 -13.03 -19.12
N MET A 322 9.57 -12.95 -17.90
CA MET A 322 9.39 -14.04 -16.97
C MET A 322 7.93 -14.05 -16.51
N LEU A 323 7.33 -15.24 -16.38
CA LEU A 323 5.96 -15.36 -15.92
C LEU A 323 5.92 -15.74 -14.44
N ARG A 324 5.10 -15.05 -13.64
CA ARG A 324 4.68 -15.53 -12.34
C ARG A 324 3.28 -16.13 -12.44
N VAL A 325 3.16 -17.40 -12.08
CA VAL A 325 1.91 -18.14 -12.05
C VAL A 325 1.61 -18.61 -10.64
N PHE A 326 0.33 -18.93 -10.36
CA PHE A 326 -0.13 -19.24 -9.01
C PHE A 326 -0.88 -20.56 -8.99
N ALA A 327 -0.60 -21.37 -7.98
CA ALA A 327 -1.40 -22.50 -7.57
C ALA A 327 -2.13 -22.15 -6.27
N LEU A 328 -3.43 -22.35 -6.25
CA LEU A 328 -4.33 -22.04 -5.15
C LEU A 328 -4.94 -23.34 -4.60
N ARG A 329 -5.05 -23.43 -3.29
CA ARG A 329 -5.73 -24.56 -2.65
C ARG A 329 -7.21 -24.56 -3.01
N ASP A 330 -7.74 -25.71 -3.43
CA ASP A 330 -9.13 -25.94 -3.81
C ASP A 330 -9.76 -26.98 -2.88
N GLY A 331 -10.49 -26.51 -1.87
CA GLY A 331 -11.12 -27.35 -0.86
C GLY A 331 -10.14 -28.03 0.12
N THR A 332 -10.64 -28.98 0.89
CA THR A 332 -9.93 -29.70 1.96
C THR A 332 -9.37 -31.06 1.50
N GLY A 333 -9.50 -31.40 0.22
CA GLY A 333 -8.97 -32.64 -0.36
C GLY A 333 -7.45 -32.77 -0.23
N GLN A 334 -6.92 -33.95 -0.56
CA GLN A 334 -5.49 -34.24 -0.55
C GLN A 334 -4.96 -34.44 -1.97
N GLY A 335 -3.65 -34.33 -2.14
CA GLY A 335 -2.97 -34.60 -3.41
C GLY A 335 -3.12 -33.48 -4.45
N ALA A 336 -2.85 -33.79 -5.70
CA ALA A 336 -2.81 -32.83 -6.81
C ALA A 336 -4.20 -32.23 -7.13
N GLU A 337 -5.27 -32.96 -6.93
CA GLU A 337 -6.65 -32.53 -7.20
C GLU A 337 -7.12 -31.43 -6.24
N ALA A 338 -6.45 -31.29 -5.10
CA ALA A 338 -6.70 -30.22 -4.13
C ALA A 338 -6.05 -28.89 -4.52
N TRP A 339 -5.47 -28.80 -5.70
CA TRP A 339 -4.83 -27.60 -6.20
C TRP A 339 -5.42 -27.15 -7.53
N ARG A 340 -5.66 -25.87 -7.64
CA ARG A 340 -6.10 -25.20 -8.86
C ARG A 340 -5.03 -24.23 -9.35
N VAL A 341 -4.63 -24.35 -10.59
CA VAL A 341 -3.79 -23.34 -11.23
C VAL A 341 -4.67 -22.16 -11.64
N LEU A 342 -4.28 -20.96 -11.24
CA LEU A 342 -4.97 -19.74 -11.65
C LEU A 342 -4.83 -19.58 -13.18
N PRO A 343 -5.94 -19.37 -13.94
CA PRO A 343 -5.89 -19.28 -15.40
C PRO A 343 -5.41 -17.91 -15.88
N GLY A 344 -4.19 -17.56 -15.50
CA GLY A 344 -3.52 -16.29 -15.79
C GLY A 344 -2.20 -16.21 -15.05
N GLY A 345 -1.55 -15.08 -15.14
CA GLY A 345 -0.28 -14.84 -14.49
C GLY A 345 0.11 -13.37 -14.56
N LEU A 346 1.23 -13.04 -13.96
CA LEU A 346 1.87 -11.74 -14.02
C LEU A 346 3.15 -11.88 -14.86
N ALA A 347 3.14 -11.40 -16.11
CA ALA A 347 4.36 -11.28 -16.88
C ALA A 347 5.20 -10.13 -16.32
N ARG A 348 6.46 -10.40 -16.01
CA ARG A 348 7.44 -9.41 -15.57
C ARG A 348 8.42 -9.16 -16.70
N LEU A 349 8.55 -7.92 -17.11
CA LEU A 349 9.44 -7.51 -18.18
C LEU A 349 10.66 -6.83 -17.59
N ALA A 350 11.84 -7.23 -18.05
CA ALA A 350 13.08 -6.63 -17.62
C ALA A 350 13.18 -5.15 -18.07
N ASN A 351 13.93 -4.34 -17.33
CA ASN A 351 14.32 -3.01 -17.79
C ASN A 351 15.39 -3.14 -18.89
N ASN A 352 15.56 -2.10 -19.68
CA ASN A 352 16.14 -2.03 -21.02
C ASN A 352 17.38 -2.84 -21.36
N ASP A 353 18.23 -3.27 -20.40
CA ASP A 353 19.50 -3.93 -20.73
C ASP A 353 19.90 -5.02 -19.71
N THR A 354 18.94 -5.52 -18.92
CA THR A 354 19.21 -6.56 -17.94
C THR A 354 18.46 -7.85 -18.28
N ASP A 355 19.16 -8.97 -18.21
CA ASP A 355 18.54 -10.30 -18.34
C ASP A 355 17.78 -10.73 -17.07
N ILE A 356 17.63 -9.84 -16.11
CA ILE A 356 16.93 -10.09 -14.84
C ILE A 356 15.62 -9.32 -14.86
N ALA A 357 14.52 -10.02 -14.98
CA ALA A 357 13.18 -9.45 -14.90
C ALA A 357 12.79 -9.21 -13.42
N SER A 358 13.03 -8.00 -12.93
CA SER A 358 12.69 -7.56 -11.57
C SER A 358 11.90 -6.26 -11.58
N MET A 359 10.75 -6.24 -10.89
CA MET A 359 9.95 -5.02 -10.72
C MET A 359 10.71 -3.94 -9.93
N GLN A 360 11.49 -4.35 -8.93
CA GLN A 360 12.29 -3.45 -8.09
C GLN A 360 13.41 -2.74 -8.86
N ARG A 361 13.80 -3.25 -10.03
CA ARG A 361 14.80 -2.65 -10.92
C ARG A 361 14.16 -1.84 -12.07
N GLY A 362 12.93 -1.36 -11.90
CA GLY A 362 12.23 -0.57 -12.91
C GLY A 362 11.64 -1.41 -14.05
N GLY A 363 11.40 -2.70 -13.81
CA GLY A 363 10.65 -3.57 -14.72
C GLY A 363 9.20 -3.14 -14.84
N SER A 364 8.54 -3.56 -15.91
CA SER A 364 7.11 -3.40 -16.12
C SER A 364 6.38 -4.74 -16.04
N SER A 365 5.04 -4.69 -15.97
CA SER A 365 4.21 -5.89 -15.96
C SER A 365 3.26 -5.92 -17.15
N ALA A 366 2.86 -7.14 -17.53
CA ALA A 366 1.80 -7.36 -18.52
C ALA A 366 0.86 -8.47 -18.04
N ASP A 367 -0.38 -8.46 -18.54
CA ASP A 367 -1.37 -9.49 -18.27
C ASP A 367 -1.05 -10.77 -19.09
N VAL A 368 -1.29 -11.92 -18.50
CA VAL A 368 -1.10 -13.24 -19.14
C VAL A 368 -2.46 -13.85 -19.44
N TRP A 369 -2.77 -14.02 -20.71
CA TRP A 369 -4.02 -14.56 -21.18
C TRP A 369 -3.95 -16.07 -21.39
N VAL A 370 -4.91 -16.78 -20.82
CA VAL A 370 -5.09 -18.22 -21.02
C VAL A 370 -6.37 -18.41 -21.82
N GLN A 371 -6.20 -18.91 -23.05
CA GLN A 371 -7.32 -19.25 -23.93
C GLN A 371 -7.96 -20.57 -23.51
N THR A 372 -9.26 -20.71 -23.78
CA THR A 372 -9.97 -21.97 -23.59
C THR A 372 -10.72 -22.40 -24.84
N THR A 373 -10.81 -23.69 -25.04
CA THR A 373 -11.67 -24.33 -26.05
C THR A 373 -13.05 -24.67 -25.51
N THR A 374 -13.21 -24.68 -24.18
CA THR A 374 -14.48 -24.89 -23.49
C THR A 374 -15.20 -23.56 -23.25
N ASP A 375 -16.37 -23.61 -22.63
CA ASP A 375 -17.11 -22.40 -22.27
C ASP A 375 -16.36 -21.56 -21.24
N VAL A 376 -16.38 -20.23 -21.44
CA VAL A 376 -15.77 -19.29 -20.51
C VAL A 376 -16.65 -19.19 -19.26
N ASP A 377 -16.08 -19.41 -18.08
CA ASP A 377 -16.78 -19.20 -16.83
C ASP A 377 -17.08 -17.71 -16.61
N HIS A 378 -18.35 -17.32 -16.64
CA HIS A 378 -18.85 -15.96 -16.42
C HIS A 378 -19.04 -15.61 -14.94
N SER A 379 -18.52 -16.41 -14.02
CA SER A 379 -18.58 -16.11 -12.59
C SER A 379 -18.01 -14.73 -12.27
N SER A 380 -18.67 -14.04 -11.34
CA SER A 380 -18.26 -12.74 -10.81
C SER A 380 -17.89 -12.89 -9.34
N LEU A 381 -17.00 -12.02 -8.84
CA LEU A 381 -16.74 -11.88 -7.40
C LEU A 381 -17.85 -11.13 -6.66
N LEU A 382 -18.80 -10.53 -7.40
CA LEU A 382 -19.96 -9.93 -6.78
C LEU A 382 -20.80 -11.00 -6.07
N PRO A 383 -21.32 -10.71 -4.88
CA PRO A 383 -22.21 -11.62 -4.16
C PRO A 383 -23.41 -12.00 -5.04
N LYS A 384 -23.74 -13.29 -5.11
CA LYS A 384 -25.02 -13.69 -5.71
C LYS A 384 -26.12 -13.21 -4.79
N TYR A 385 -27.08 -12.44 -5.32
CA TYR A 385 -28.26 -12.00 -4.59
C TYR A 385 -29.17 -13.20 -4.35
N THR A 386 -29.15 -13.75 -3.14
CA THR A 386 -29.93 -14.94 -2.81
C THR A 386 -31.27 -14.63 -2.16
N SER A 387 -31.51 -13.48 -1.55
CA SER A 387 -32.81 -12.95 -1.11
C SER A 387 -32.66 -11.55 -0.50
N ALA A 388 -33.76 -10.81 -0.39
CA ALA A 388 -33.83 -9.52 0.31
C ALA A 388 -33.45 -9.60 1.80
N SER A 389 -33.56 -10.78 2.42
CA SER A 389 -33.16 -11.01 3.82
C SER A 389 -31.65 -11.12 4.00
N THR A 390 -30.87 -11.34 2.94
CA THR A 390 -29.39 -11.36 2.97
C THR A 390 -28.80 -9.96 2.95
N PHE A 391 -29.63 -8.93 2.75
CA PHE A 391 -29.27 -7.52 2.99
C PHE A 391 -29.20 -7.13 4.47
N LYS A 392 -29.28 -8.05 5.41
CA LYS A 392 -28.76 -7.77 6.74
C LYS A 392 -27.34 -7.30 6.54
N HIS A 393 -27.13 -6.02 6.76
CA HIS A 393 -25.84 -5.35 6.72
C HIS A 393 -24.82 -6.32 7.30
N ARG A 394 -23.92 -6.86 6.45
CA ARG A 394 -22.58 -7.16 6.94
C ARG A 394 -22.06 -5.79 7.34
N ASP A 395 -22.34 -5.42 8.59
CA ASP A 395 -21.73 -4.28 9.21
C ASP A 395 -20.23 -4.43 8.91
N ARG A 396 -19.72 -3.62 8.00
CA ARG A 396 -18.27 -3.63 7.74
C ARG A 396 -17.65 -3.26 9.05
N MET A 397 -17.01 -4.23 9.69
CA MET A 397 -16.32 -4.01 10.94
C MET A 397 -15.28 -2.92 10.74
N VAL A 398 -15.38 -1.89 11.55
CA VAL A 398 -14.41 -0.79 11.54
C VAL A 398 -13.37 -1.10 12.62
N THR A 399 -12.13 -1.32 12.23
CA THR A 399 -11.05 -1.51 13.20
C THR A 399 -10.83 -0.22 13.99
N SER A 400 -10.35 -0.32 15.22
CA SER A 400 -10.08 0.85 16.06
C SER A 400 -9.12 1.83 15.35
N ARG A 401 -8.08 1.30 14.68
CA ARG A 401 -7.13 2.09 13.89
C ARG A 401 -7.81 2.80 12.69
N ALA A 402 -8.65 2.08 11.95
CA ALA A 402 -9.38 2.70 10.84
C ALA A 402 -10.32 3.79 11.35
N GLY A 403 -10.97 3.60 12.49
CA GLY A 403 -11.80 4.62 13.14
C GLY A 403 -11.01 5.87 13.51
N GLU A 404 -9.83 5.69 14.13
CA GLU A 404 -8.93 6.80 14.46
C GLU A 404 -8.47 7.55 13.21
N ASN A 405 -7.99 6.85 12.19
CA ASN A 405 -7.55 7.48 10.95
C ASN A 405 -8.69 8.19 10.20
N LEU A 406 -9.92 7.67 10.25
CA LEU A 406 -11.10 8.35 9.70
C LEU A 406 -11.42 9.64 10.45
N TYR A 407 -11.32 9.64 11.78
CA TYR A 407 -11.48 10.85 12.58
C TYR A 407 -10.42 11.91 12.20
N TRP A 408 -9.15 11.51 12.10
CA TRP A 408 -8.07 12.41 11.69
C TRP A 408 -8.19 12.85 10.23
N LEU A 409 -8.64 11.98 9.33
CA LEU A 409 -8.94 12.34 7.95
C LEU A 409 -9.97 13.47 7.89
N GLY A 410 -11.03 13.37 8.68
CA GLY A 410 -12.03 14.42 8.82
C GLY A 410 -11.44 15.72 9.36
N ARG A 411 -10.65 15.65 10.43
CA ARG A 411 -9.97 16.81 11.03
C ARG A 411 -9.06 17.53 10.05
N TYR A 412 -8.15 16.80 9.38
CA TYR A 412 -7.20 17.40 8.45
C TYR A 412 -7.86 17.93 7.17
N THR A 413 -8.96 17.33 6.72
CA THR A 413 -9.75 17.90 5.60
C THR A 413 -10.29 19.28 5.97
N GLU A 414 -10.98 19.38 7.08
CA GLU A 414 -11.57 20.65 7.54
C GLU A 414 -10.51 21.69 7.87
N ARG A 415 -9.42 21.28 8.54
CA ARG A 415 -8.31 22.19 8.86
C ARG A 415 -7.64 22.73 7.61
N SER A 416 -7.42 21.89 6.61
CA SER A 416 -6.85 22.33 5.33
C SER A 416 -7.77 23.36 4.64
N GLU A 417 -9.08 23.14 4.62
CA GLU A 417 -10.05 24.09 4.09
C GLU A 417 -10.01 25.44 4.86
N ASN A 418 -10.01 25.38 6.19
CA ASN A 418 -9.98 26.57 7.03
C ASN A 418 -8.68 27.39 6.83
N MET A 419 -7.51 26.69 6.77
CA MET A 419 -6.22 27.35 6.54
C MET A 419 -6.16 28.02 5.15
N VAL A 420 -6.61 27.32 4.11
CA VAL A 420 -6.65 27.88 2.75
C VAL A 420 -7.53 29.12 2.71
N ARG A 421 -8.72 29.10 3.31
CA ARG A 421 -9.64 30.24 3.35
C ARG A 421 -9.06 31.42 4.15
N LEU A 422 -8.44 31.16 5.30
CA LEU A 422 -7.81 32.19 6.12
C LEU A 422 -6.67 32.90 5.38
N VAL A 423 -5.79 32.13 4.74
CA VAL A 423 -4.67 32.72 3.97
C VAL A 423 -5.18 33.52 2.78
N ARG A 424 -6.19 33.02 2.06
CA ARG A 424 -6.82 33.77 0.96
C ARG A 424 -7.38 35.10 1.46
N LEU A 425 -8.17 35.08 2.56
CA LEU A 425 -8.75 36.25 3.15
C LEU A 425 -7.68 37.30 3.58
N CYS A 426 -6.56 36.84 4.15
CA CYS A 426 -5.43 37.70 4.48
C CYS A 426 -4.82 38.36 3.23
N ILE A 427 -4.55 37.59 2.16
CA ILE A 427 -3.96 38.11 0.93
C ILE A 427 -4.93 39.04 0.19
N GLU A 428 -6.22 38.71 0.11
CA GLU A 428 -7.26 39.58 -0.46
C GLU A 428 -7.35 40.90 0.30
N SER A 429 -7.31 40.84 1.63
CA SER A 429 -7.33 42.06 2.49
C SER A 429 -6.07 42.91 2.33
N LEU A 430 -4.90 42.32 2.08
CA LEU A 430 -3.65 43.03 1.80
C LEU A 430 -3.69 43.82 0.48
N ASN A 431 -4.36 43.22 -0.54
CA ASN A 431 -4.42 43.76 -1.89
C ASN A 431 -5.74 44.51 -2.18
N SER A 432 -6.59 44.73 -1.14
CA SER A 432 -7.86 45.43 -1.30
C SER A 432 -7.65 46.91 -1.58
N GLU A 433 -8.36 47.45 -2.55
CA GLU A 433 -8.42 48.90 -2.82
C GLU A 433 -9.19 49.67 -1.72
N ILE A 434 -10.08 48.97 -1.00
CA ILE A 434 -10.84 49.55 0.11
C ILE A 434 -10.00 49.45 1.39
N PRO A 435 -9.83 50.55 2.13
CA PRO A 435 -9.07 50.52 3.36
C PRO A 435 -9.66 49.56 4.38
N VAL A 436 -8.88 48.58 4.77
CA VAL A 436 -9.22 47.61 5.83
C VAL A 436 -9.02 48.27 7.18
N SER A 437 -9.97 48.13 8.11
CA SER A 437 -9.89 48.70 9.46
C SER A 437 -8.75 48.08 10.29
N ASP A 438 -8.22 48.81 11.24
CA ASP A 438 -7.13 48.34 12.09
C ASP A 438 -7.56 47.14 12.97
N SER A 439 -8.82 47.10 13.40
CA SER A 439 -9.38 45.96 14.15
C SER A 439 -9.48 44.70 13.29
N LEU A 440 -9.87 44.81 12.01
CA LEU A 440 -9.88 43.68 11.10
C LEU A 440 -8.46 43.14 10.85
N TRP A 441 -7.48 44.03 10.70
CA TRP A 441 -6.07 43.66 10.58
C TRP A 441 -5.55 42.95 11.81
N THR A 442 -5.85 43.47 13.01
CA THR A 442 -5.48 42.81 14.28
C THR A 442 -6.04 41.42 14.33
N TRP A 443 -7.33 41.26 14.03
CA TRP A 443 -7.97 39.95 14.00
C TRP A 443 -7.31 38.96 13.01
N LEU A 444 -7.08 39.38 11.76
CA LEU A 444 -6.45 38.53 10.74
C LEU A 444 -5.03 38.14 11.12
N GLN A 445 -4.25 39.06 11.69
CA GLN A 445 -2.89 38.74 12.14
C GLN A 445 -2.90 37.77 13.32
N GLU A 446 -3.74 37.98 14.31
CA GLU A 446 -3.87 37.11 15.49
C GLU A 446 -4.36 35.74 15.09
N MET A 447 -5.31 35.65 14.16
CA MET A 447 -5.73 34.37 13.59
C MET A 447 -4.58 33.63 12.89
N ALA A 448 -3.82 34.33 12.04
CA ALA A 448 -2.69 33.74 11.32
C ALA A 448 -1.55 33.28 12.27
N GLU A 449 -1.32 34.02 13.37
CA GLU A 449 -0.36 33.65 14.42
C GLU A 449 -0.87 32.46 15.26
N ALA A 450 -2.15 32.46 15.64
CA ALA A 450 -2.77 31.38 16.43
C ALA A 450 -2.75 30.05 15.68
N GLU A 451 -3.02 30.08 14.37
CA GLU A 451 -2.99 28.92 13.50
C GLU A 451 -1.58 28.54 13.01
N GLY A 452 -0.55 29.30 13.38
CA GLY A 452 0.85 29.04 13.03
C GLY A 452 1.19 29.28 11.55
N LEU A 453 0.39 30.05 10.85
CA LEU A 453 0.62 30.43 9.45
C LEU A 453 1.74 31.47 9.31
N VAL A 454 1.98 32.26 10.35
CA VAL A 454 3.07 33.19 10.46
C VAL A 454 3.76 33.08 11.82
N PRO A 455 5.06 33.44 11.92
CA PRO A 455 5.76 33.44 13.21
C PRO A 455 5.12 34.42 14.20
N LYS A 456 5.10 34.06 15.48
CA LYS A 456 4.67 34.99 16.55
C LYS A 456 5.57 36.19 16.65
N GLY A 457 4.97 37.36 16.93
CA GLY A 457 5.71 38.60 17.17
C GLY A 457 6.12 39.36 15.91
N LEU A 458 5.46 39.10 14.79
CA LEU A 458 5.59 39.98 13.62
C LEU A 458 5.13 41.42 13.98
N PRO A 459 5.74 42.47 13.35
CA PRO A 459 5.30 43.84 13.56
C PRO A 459 3.81 43.98 13.23
N ALA A 460 3.05 44.56 14.17
CA ALA A 460 1.61 44.80 13.97
C ALA A 460 1.33 45.55 12.67
N ALA A 461 0.43 45.03 11.85
CA ALA A 461 0.06 45.62 10.56
C ALA A 461 -1.01 46.74 10.71
N THR A 462 -1.09 47.38 11.88
CA THR A 462 -2.06 48.39 12.27
C THR A 462 -1.46 49.80 12.28
N ARG A 463 -2.31 50.84 12.28
CA ARG A 463 -1.92 52.25 12.15
C ARG A 463 -1.41 52.92 13.44
N GLN A 464 -1.26 52.24 14.56
CA GLN A 464 -0.82 52.89 15.79
C GLN A 464 0.48 53.69 15.58
N ASP A 465 0.36 55.00 15.55
CA ASP A 465 1.40 56.05 15.56
C ASP A 465 2.45 56.09 14.43
N ASP A 466 2.22 55.48 13.27
CA ASP A 466 3.24 55.42 12.22
C ASP A 466 2.90 56.18 10.92
N ARG A 467 3.96 56.69 10.24
CA ARG A 467 3.86 57.25 8.90
C ARG A 467 3.41 56.17 7.90
N ALA A 468 2.63 56.54 6.88
CA ALA A 468 2.07 55.63 5.86
C ALA A 468 3.12 54.67 5.22
N ALA A 469 4.37 55.11 5.08
CA ALA A 469 5.46 54.32 4.55
C ALA A 469 5.85 53.15 5.49
N THR A 470 5.78 53.32 6.81
CA THR A 470 6.09 52.30 7.81
C THR A 470 5.02 51.25 7.86
N LEU A 471 3.75 51.62 7.75
CA LEU A 471 2.62 50.68 7.65
C LEU A 471 2.71 49.80 6.39
N GLY A 472 3.02 50.42 5.25
CA GLY A 472 3.20 49.65 3.99
C GLY A 472 4.34 48.61 4.10
N ASN A 473 5.43 48.93 4.81
CA ASN A 473 6.52 47.96 5.04
C ASN A 473 6.10 46.82 5.97
N ARG A 474 5.35 47.09 7.04
CA ARG A 474 4.85 46.05 7.97
C ARG A 474 3.90 45.09 7.27
N ARG A 475 2.97 45.59 6.46
CA ARG A 475 2.06 44.75 5.65
C ARG A 475 2.83 43.85 4.65
N ARG A 476 3.88 44.38 4.01
CA ARG A 476 4.76 43.60 3.14
C ARG A 476 5.54 42.52 3.90
N VAL A 477 5.97 42.79 5.13
CA VAL A 477 6.63 41.79 5.99
C VAL A 477 5.66 40.67 6.33
N PHE A 478 4.43 40.99 6.72
CA PHE A 478 3.39 40.01 6.99
C PHE A 478 3.05 39.17 5.73
N GLU A 479 2.85 39.83 4.58
CA GLU A 479 2.60 39.15 3.31
C GLU A 479 3.70 38.13 2.97
N ARG A 480 4.96 38.56 3.06
CA ARG A 480 6.11 37.68 2.79
C ARG A 480 6.18 36.51 3.76
N ALA A 481 5.95 36.73 5.04
CA ALA A 481 5.93 35.70 6.05
C ALA A 481 4.82 34.69 5.78
N LEU A 482 3.61 35.17 5.47
CA LEU A 482 2.46 34.33 5.17
C LEU A 482 2.69 33.44 3.93
N ILE A 483 3.19 34.04 2.84
CA ILE A 483 3.46 33.30 1.61
C ILE A 483 4.65 32.34 1.80
N ALA A 484 5.70 32.75 2.50
CA ALA A 484 6.83 31.87 2.82
C ALA A 484 6.40 30.67 3.68
N GLY A 485 5.40 30.86 4.55
CA GLY A 485 4.85 29.86 5.45
C GLY A 485 3.91 28.84 4.79
N LEU A 486 3.50 29.02 3.54
CA LEU A 486 2.48 28.16 2.90
C LEU A 486 2.83 26.68 2.87
N ASP A 487 4.08 26.36 2.54
CA ASP A 487 4.56 24.98 2.48
C ASP A 487 5.95 24.89 3.10
N GLN A 488 6.05 25.22 4.39
CA GLN A 488 7.29 25.10 5.17
C GLN A 488 7.39 23.75 5.87
N ASP A 489 8.55 23.57 6.50
CA ASP A 489 9.07 22.48 7.30
C ASP A 489 8.00 21.50 7.84
N PRO A 490 8.23 20.18 7.80
CA PRO A 490 7.32 19.16 8.32
C PRO A 490 6.86 19.38 9.78
N ASN A 491 7.51 20.26 10.54
CA ASN A 491 7.18 20.59 11.93
C ASN A 491 6.29 21.83 12.10
N SER A 492 5.85 22.49 11.02
CA SER A 492 4.98 23.68 11.07
C SER A 492 3.52 23.33 10.77
N THR A 493 2.58 24.12 11.28
CA THR A 493 1.13 23.97 11.01
C THR A 493 0.70 24.62 9.69
N SER A 494 1.59 24.70 8.70
CA SER A 494 1.35 25.30 7.38
C SER A 494 0.23 24.58 6.59
N VAL A 495 -0.28 25.25 5.54
CA VAL A 495 -1.24 24.62 4.61
C VAL A 495 -0.67 23.32 4.04
N GLY A 496 0.58 23.34 3.56
CA GLY A 496 1.25 22.14 3.03
C GLY A 496 1.41 21.03 4.06
N PHE A 497 1.69 21.36 5.32
CA PHE A 497 1.71 20.37 6.40
C PHE A 497 0.34 19.68 6.56
N ASN A 498 -0.74 20.46 6.64
CA ASN A 498 -2.08 19.91 6.82
C ASN A 498 -2.54 19.05 5.62
N LEU A 499 -2.18 19.45 4.41
CA LEU A 499 -2.43 18.64 3.20
C LEU A 499 -1.65 17.31 3.22
N ARG A 500 -0.38 17.32 3.65
CA ARG A 500 0.40 16.08 3.82
C ARG A 500 -0.17 15.19 4.93
N ALA A 501 -0.61 15.78 6.04
CA ALA A 501 -1.26 15.04 7.13
C ALA A 501 -2.60 14.42 6.69
N LEU A 502 -3.38 15.13 5.87
CA LEU A 502 -4.56 14.61 5.19
C LEU A 502 -4.22 13.38 4.32
N GLN A 503 -3.17 13.48 3.48
CA GLN A 503 -2.71 12.38 2.65
C GLN A 503 -2.23 11.20 3.50
N GLN A 504 -1.52 11.44 4.59
CA GLN A 504 -1.03 10.40 5.49
C GLN A 504 -2.18 9.64 6.15
N ALA A 505 -3.19 10.34 6.67
CA ALA A 505 -4.39 9.70 7.23
C ALA A 505 -5.13 8.88 6.17
N ALA A 506 -5.28 9.42 4.95
CA ALA A 506 -5.90 8.73 3.82
C ALA A 506 -5.11 7.49 3.37
N SER A 507 -3.78 7.51 3.45
CA SER A 507 -2.93 6.38 3.04
C SER A 507 -3.19 5.11 3.84
N SER A 508 -3.54 5.25 5.12
CA SER A 508 -3.90 4.14 6.02
C SER A 508 -5.34 3.63 5.83
N LEU A 509 -6.10 4.23 4.92
CA LEU A 509 -7.52 3.96 4.66
C LEU A 509 -7.79 3.60 3.19
N ARG A 510 -6.74 3.20 2.44
CA ARG A 510 -6.83 2.95 0.99
C ARG A 510 -7.94 1.97 0.60
N GLU A 511 -8.24 0.97 1.44
CA GLU A 511 -9.30 -0.01 1.23
C GLU A 511 -10.71 0.59 1.33
N ARG A 512 -10.85 1.77 1.91
CA ARG A 512 -12.12 2.49 2.10
C ARG A 512 -12.33 3.64 1.12
N LEU A 513 -11.29 4.05 0.40
CA LEU A 513 -11.32 5.15 -0.57
C LEU A 513 -11.40 4.61 -2.00
N SER A 514 -12.20 5.25 -2.85
CA SER A 514 -12.15 4.97 -4.29
C SER A 514 -10.79 5.43 -4.87
N THR A 515 -10.42 4.88 -6.02
CA THR A 515 -9.19 5.28 -6.71
C THR A 515 -9.21 6.77 -7.07
N GLU A 516 -10.35 7.27 -7.51
CA GLU A 516 -10.55 8.68 -7.86
C GLU A 516 -10.39 9.58 -6.64
N HIS A 517 -10.97 9.19 -5.49
CA HIS A 517 -10.87 9.95 -4.24
C HIS A 517 -9.41 9.99 -3.75
N TRP A 518 -8.72 8.87 -3.75
CA TRP A 518 -7.30 8.81 -3.40
C TRP A 518 -6.46 9.69 -4.34
N ASN A 519 -6.68 9.58 -5.65
CA ASN A 519 -5.94 10.38 -6.63
C ASN A 519 -6.21 11.88 -6.47
N ALA A 520 -7.45 12.27 -6.13
CA ALA A 520 -7.77 13.66 -5.83
C ALA A 520 -6.94 14.21 -4.66
N ILE A 521 -6.81 13.43 -3.57
CA ILE A 521 -5.99 13.81 -2.42
C ILE A 521 -4.50 13.93 -2.81
N VAL A 522 -3.94 12.92 -3.48
CA VAL A 522 -2.53 12.90 -3.88
C VAL A 522 -2.22 14.06 -4.85
N ASN A 523 -3.08 14.27 -5.84
CA ASN A 523 -2.90 15.34 -6.82
C ASN A 523 -2.97 16.72 -6.16
N CYS A 524 -3.90 16.94 -5.22
CA CYS A 524 -4.00 18.17 -4.46
C CYS A 524 -2.68 18.49 -3.72
N VAL A 525 -2.13 17.50 -3.00
CA VAL A 525 -0.87 17.66 -2.25
C VAL A 525 0.30 17.96 -3.18
N ASN A 526 0.46 17.16 -4.24
CA ASN A 526 1.59 17.28 -5.17
C ASN A 526 1.54 18.60 -5.94
N GLN A 527 0.36 19.01 -6.42
CA GLN A 527 0.17 20.25 -7.14
C GLN A 527 0.48 21.45 -6.24
N PHE A 528 -0.09 21.48 -5.03
CA PHE A 528 0.16 22.56 -4.08
C PHE A 528 1.65 22.71 -3.74
N SER A 529 2.33 21.60 -3.43
CA SER A 529 3.78 21.62 -3.15
C SER A 529 4.61 22.07 -4.36
N SER A 530 4.23 21.65 -5.57
CA SER A 530 4.89 22.08 -6.82
C SER A 530 4.72 23.59 -7.05
N ASP A 531 3.51 24.11 -6.89
CA ASP A 531 3.20 25.53 -7.08
C ASP A 531 3.94 26.41 -6.06
N CYS A 532 3.97 25.98 -4.78
CA CYS A 532 4.73 26.64 -3.74
C CYS A 532 6.25 26.62 -4.00
N ALA A 533 6.79 25.52 -4.52
CA ALA A 533 8.21 25.41 -4.85
C ALA A 533 8.58 26.36 -6.01
N GLN A 534 7.72 26.51 -7.01
CA GLN A 534 7.91 27.47 -8.10
C GLN A 534 7.85 28.93 -7.61
N ALA A 535 6.96 29.23 -6.66
CA ALA A 535 6.84 30.55 -6.08
C ALA A 535 8.05 30.95 -5.21
N ARG A 536 8.83 29.99 -4.73
CA ARG A 536 10.06 30.23 -3.93
C ARG A 536 11.31 30.57 -4.73
N THR A 537 11.25 30.59 -6.05
CA THR A 537 12.39 30.93 -6.89
C THR A 537 12.83 32.38 -6.60
N PRO A 538 14.12 32.65 -6.27
CA PRO A 538 14.58 34.00 -5.93
C PRO A 538 14.18 35.04 -6.99
N GLY A 539 13.51 36.12 -6.55
CA GLY A 539 13.05 37.22 -7.42
C GLY A 539 11.66 37.01 -8.06
N LYS A 540 10.96 35.94 -7.82
CA LYS A 540 9.61 35.67 -8.37
C LYS A 540 8.52 35.47 -7.31
N PHE A 541 8.68 36.03 -6.13
CA PHE A 541 7.65 35.93 -5.09
C PHE A 541 6.45 36.79 -5.47
N SER A 542 5.30 36.14 -5.74
CA SER A 542 4.09 36.83 -6.20
C SER A 542 2.87 36.40 -5.39
N ALA A 543 2.18 37.36 -4.77
CA ALA A 543 0.87 37.12 -4.16
C ALA A 543 -0.14 36.50 -5.15
N VAL A 544 -0.03 36.83 -6.42
CA VAL A 544 -0.88 36.28 -7.48
C VAL A 544 -0.66 34.77 -7.62
N GLN A 545 0.59 34.30 -7.63
CA GLN A 545 0.89 32.87 -7.72
C GLN A 545 0.45 32.12 -6.46
N ALA A 546 0.64 32.72 -5.28
CA ALA A 546 0.13 32.17 -4.04
C ALA A 546 -1.40 32.02 -4.05
N MET A 547 -2.11 33.05 -4.53
CA MET A 547 -3.58 32.99 -4.68
C MET A 547 -4.00 31.88 -5.67
N GLN A 548 -3.32 31.73 -6.80
CA GLN A 548 -3.62 30.66 -7.76
C GLN A 548 -3.45 29.28 -7.15
N ALA A 549 -2.36 29.06 -6.40
CA ALA A 549 -2.13 27.80 -5.70
C ALA A 549 -3.22 27.51 -4.65
N LEU A 550 -3.62 28.52 -3.89
CA LEU A 550 -4.68 28.42 -2.89
C LEU A 550 -6.06 28.18 -3.52
N ASP A 551 -6.37 28.82 -4.66
CA ASP A 551 -7.62 28.62 -5.39
C ASP A 551 -7.72 27.20 -5.95
N ALA A 552 -6.62 26.68 -6.49
CA ALA A 552 -6.54 25.31 -6.96
C ALA A 552 -6.72 24.32 -5.79
N ALA A 553 -6.05 24.55 -4.66
CA ALA A 553 -6.20 23.74 -3.45
C ALA A 553 -7.63 23.79 -2.89
N ASN A 554 -8.26 24.97 -2.83
CA ASN A 554 -9.64 25.13 -2.37
C ASN A 554 -10.63 24.33 -3.23
N SER A 555 -10.48 24.40 -4.56
CA SER A 555 -11.30 23.66 -5.50
C SER A 555 -11.13 22.14 -5.35
N ALA A 556 -9.88 21.68 -5.18
CA ALA A 556 -9.57 20.27 -4.96
C ALA A 556 -10.15 19.76 -3.62
N LEU A 557 -10.02 20.55 -2.54
CA LEU A 557 -10.55 20.21 -1.22
C LEU A 557 -12.09 20.11 -1.22
N ALA A 558 -12.78 21.00 -1.95
CA ALA A 558 -14.23 20.90 -2.13
C ALA A 558 -14.63 19.57 -2.80
N GLY A 559 -13.88 19.13 -3.81
CA GLY A 559 -14.07 17.82 -4.46
C GLY A 559 -13.79 16.65 -3.52
N ILE A 560 -12.74 16.73 -2.69
CA ILE A 560 -12.40 15.72 -1.68
C ILE A 560 -13.52 15.62 -0.64
N THR A 561 -14.01 16.75 -0.14
CA THR A 561 -15.12 16.81 0.81
C THR A 561 -16.40 16.22 0.22
N GLY A 562 -16.74 16.54 -1.03
CA GLY A 562 -17.88 15.94 -1.74
C GLY A 562 -17.73 14.42 -1.83
N GLY A 563 -16.53 13.91 -2.14
CA GLY A 563 -16.24 12.48 -2.13
C GLY A 563 -16.42 11.82 -0.77
N GLN A 564 -16.01 12.47 0.32
CA GLN A 564 -16.20 11.99 1.69
C GLN A 564 -17.68 11.94 2.08
N THR A 565 -18.45 12.95 1.67
CA THR A 565 -19.87 13.06 2.02
C THR A 565 -20.75 12.09 1.24
N ASP A 566 -20.52 11.94 -0.08
CA ASP A 566 -21.48 11.27 -0.96
C ASP A 566 -21.01 9.91 -1.46
N ARG A 567 -19.70 9.60 -1.42
CA ARG A 567 -19.15 8.37 -2.03
C ARG A 567 -18.59 7.37 -1.04
N MET A 568 -18.51 7.69 0.24
CA MET A 568 -18.08 6.76 1.27
C MET A 568 -19.26 6.01 1.88
N THR A 569 -19.02 4.76 2.31
CA THR A 569 -20.02 3.97 3.05
C THR A 569 -20.34 4.66 4.37
N ARG A 570 -21.61 4.93 4.65
CA ARG A 570 -22.10 5.57 5.89
C ARG A 570 -22.24 4.55 7.01
N ASP A 571 -21.09 4.16 7.58
CA ASP A 571 -20.98 3.28 8.74
C ASP A 571 -20.43 4.06 9.96
N ASP A 572 -20.14 3.36 11.06
CA ASP A 572 -19.58 3.97 12.28
C ASP A 572 -18.29 4.74 12.00
N GLY A 573 -17.48 4.27 11.04
CA GLY A 573 -16.26 4.95 10.61
C GLY A 573 -16.53 6.29 9.90
N TRP A 574 -17.55 6.35 9.05
CA TRP A 574 -17.98 7.60 8.42
C TRP A 574 -18.51 8.61 9.45
N GLN A 575 -19.18 8.11 10.50
CA GLN A 575 -19.62 8.98 11.60
C GLN A 575 -18.42 9.61 12.32
N LEU A 576 -17.33 8.85 12.57
CA LEU A 576 -16.11 9.39 13.17
C LEU A 576 -15.41 10.42 12.27
N LEU A 577 -15.38 10.20 10.96
CA LEU A 577 -14.89 11.21 10.00
C LEU A 577 -15.72 12.49 10.10
N SER A 578 -17.04 12.36 10.12
CA SER A 578 -17.96 13.49 10.27
C SER A 578 -17.75 14.23 11.60
N ILE A 579 -17.63 13.48 12.71
CA ILE A 579 -17.31 14.06 14.03
C ILE A 579 -15.99 14.83 13.97
N GLY A 580 -14.94 14.23 13.38
CA GLY A 580 -13.63 14.88 13.21
C GLY A 580 -13.75 16.23 12.51
N ARG A 581 -14.51 16.30 11.41
CA ARG A 581 -14.77 17.54 10.69
C ARG A 581 -15.50 18.59 11.55
N HIS A 582 -16.58 18.18 12.22
CA HIS A 582 -17.38 19.12 13.02
C HIS A 582 -16.63 19.63 14.24
N VAL A 583 -15.83 18.80 14.90
CA VAL A 583 -14.99 19.22 16.03
C VAL A 583 -13.94 20.24 15.57
N GLU A 584 -13.30 20.04 14.41
CA GLU A 584 -12.35 20.99 13.87
C GLU A 584 -13.01 22.31 13.48
N ARG A 585 -14.16 22.25 12.81
CA ARG A 585 -14.95 23.43 12.43
C ARG A 585 -15.38 24.24 13.65
N LEU A 586 -15.89 23.56 14.69
CA LEU A 586 -16.31 24.22 15.94
C LEU A 586 -15.13 24.89 16.64
N GLY A 587 -13.97 24.21 16.73
CA GLY A 587 -12.77 24.78 17.34
C GLY A 587 -12.30 26.02 16.60
N PHE A 588 -12.18 25.95 15.28
CA PHE A 588 -11.76 27.08 14.44
C PHE A 588 -12.74 28.23 14.50
N LEU A 589 -14.06 27.99 14.44
CA LEU A 589 -15.08 29.01 14.56
C LEU A 589 -15.01 29.69 15.94
N SER A 590 -14.87 28.90 17.01
CA SER A 590 -14.78 29.47 18.37
C SER A 590 -13.54 30.35 18.52
N SER A 591 -12.38 29.93 18.01
CA SER A 591 -11.17 30.76 18.00
C SER A 591 -11.34 32.03 17.18
N ALA A 592 -11.95 31.91 15.99
CA ALA A 592 -12.18 33.06 15.13
C ALA A 592 -13.09 34.11 15.78
N MET A 593 -14.15 33.67 16.47
CA MET A 593 -15.07 34.55 17.18
C MET A 593 -14.42 35.19 18.43
N ASP A 594 -13.68 34.39 19.22
CA ASP A 594 -13.00 34.89 20.42
C ASP A 594 -11.98 35.97 20.07
N LEU A 595 -11.13 35.71 19.09
CA LEU A 595 -10.15 36.69 18.61
C LEU A 595 -10.83 37.94 17.97
N ALA A 596 -11.98 37.75 17.28
CA ALA A 596 -12.72 38.89 16.74
C ALA A 596 -13.28 39.78 17.84
N VAL A 597 -13.77 39.22 18.94
CA VAL A 597 -14.22 39.96 20.12
C VAL A 597 -13.04 40.70 20.77
N GLN A 598 -11.90 40.03 20.94
CA GLN A 598 -10.69 40.62 21.53
C GLN A 598 -10.13 41.78 20.67
N ALA A 599 -10.17 41.64 19.35
CA ALA A 599 -9.78 42.69 18.40
C ALA A 599 -10.79 43.86 18.30
N GLY A 600 -11.91 43.78 19.05
CA GLY A 600 -12.94 44.83 19.02
C GLY A 600 -13.80 44.83 17.75
N ALA A 601 -13.84 43.72 17.04
CA ALA A 601 -14.54 43.59 15.75
C ALA A 601 -16.05 43.88 15.81
N PHE A 602 -16.69 43.69 16.95
CA PHE A 602 -18.12 43.88 17.16
C PHE A 602 -18.49 45.15 17.97
N SER A 603 -17.51 45.97 18.33
CA SER A 603 -17.71 47.11 19.25
C SER A 603 -17.96 48.45 18.59
N SER A 604 -17.92 48.60 17.26
CA SER A 604 -18.13 49.84 16.55
C SER A 604 -19.29 49.77 15.55
N GLU A 605 -20.06 50.86 15.44
CA GLU A 605 -21.17 51.01 14.47
C GLU A 605 -20.71 50.91 12.99
N ASP A 606 -19.39 50.92 12.73
CA ASP A 606 -18.79 50.96 11.40
C ASP A 606 -18.34 49.55 10.87
N ASN A 607 -18.95 48.44 11.29
CA ASN A 607 -18.33 47.16 11.11
C ASN A 607 -19.01 46.10 10.21
N PRO A 608 -19.59 46.45 9.04
CA PRO A 608 -20.05 45.44 8.09
C PRO A 608 -18.88 44.62 7.51
N SER A 609 -17.65 45.16 7.46
CA SER A 609 -16.47 44.50 6.88
C SER A 609 -15.99 43.29 7.70
N HIS A 610 -16.02 43.36 9.04
CA HIS A 610 -15.62 42.22 9.89
C HIS A 610 -16.60 41.08 9.80
N PHE A 611 -17.88 41.37 9.80
CA PHE A 611 -18.92 40.38 9.68
C PHE A 611 -18.88 39.70 8.29
N ALA A 612 -18.68 40.50 7.24
CA ALA A 612 -18.48 39.98 5.89
C ALA A 612 -17.24 39.10 5.79
N ALA A 613 -16.12 39.49 6.43
CA ALA A 613 -14.89 38.68 6.48
C ALA A 613 -15.12 37.35 7.23
N LEU A 614 -15.85 37.38 8.36
CA LEU A 614 -16.20 36.18 9.10
C LEU A 614 -17.10 35.25 8.26
N LEU A 615 -18.13 35.77 7.60
CA LEU A 615 -18.98 34.98 6.71
C LEU A 615 -18.19 34.37 5.54
N SER A 616 -17.26 35.12 4.95
CA SER A 616 -16.39 34.65 3.87
C SER A 616 -15.45 33.56 4.34
N LEU A 617 -14.87 33.67 5.55
CA LEU A 617 -13.99 32.69 6.14
C LEU A 617 -14.65 31.31 6.25
N PHE A 618 -15.97 31.27 6.54
CA PHE A 618 -16.76 30.05 6.68
C PHE A 618 -17.62 29.72 5.45
N ASP A 619 -17.41 30.43 4.32
CA ASP A 619 -18.20 30.24 3.08
C ASP A 619 -19.72 30.27 3.32
N SER A 620 -20.15 31.16 4.22
CA SER A 620 -21.52 31.22 4.70
C SER A 620 -22.28 32.44 4.21
N THR A 621 -21.70 33.28 3.36
CA THR A 621 -22.25 34.56 2.89
C THR A 621 -23.61 34.37 2.21
N ILE A 622 -23.70 33.43 1.27
CA ILE A 622 -24.96 33.16 0.52
C ILE A 622 -26.03 32.61 1.47
N THR A 623 -25.66 31.64 2.32
CA THR A 623 -26.58 31.02 3.28
C THR A 623 -27.12 32.06 4.26
N PHE A 624 -26.26 32.93 4.76
CA PHE A 624 -26.67 34.02 5.68
C PHE A 624 -27.67 34.96 5.00
N HIS A 625 -27.36 35.46 3.80
CA HIS A 625 -28.26 36.37 3.10
C HIS A 625 -29.59 35.70 2.67
N ALA A 626 -29.56 34.41 2.41
CA ALA A 626 -30.82 33.64 2.13
C ALA A 626 -31.71 33.50 3.36
N GLN A 627 -31.11 33.36 4.56
CA GLN A 627 -31.85 33.21 5.81
C GLN A 627 -32.26 34.58 6.40
N TYR A 628 -31.47 35.62 6.19
CA TYR A 628 -31.63 36.95 6.77
C TYR A 628 -31.61 38.03 5.68
N PRO A 629 -32.58 38.07 4.77
CA PRO A 629 -32.58 38.99 3.60
C PRO A 629 -32.65 40.45 3.93
N GLN A 630 -33.04 40.81 5.16
CA GLN A 630 -33.18 42.23 5.62
C GLN A 630 -32.08 42.68 6.58
N SER A 631 -31.16 41.79 6.96
CA SER A 631 -30.01 42.18 7.79
C SER A 631 -28.91 42.75 6.91
N ARG A 632 -28.81 44.09 6.89
CA ARG A 632 -27.66 44.82 6.37
C ARG A 632 -26.73 45.23 7.49
#